data_582eaf40c1f2497bd5c087a9d6a47297
#
_entry.id   582eaf40c1f2497bd5c087a9d6a47297
#
_cell.length_a   1.000
_cell.length_b   1.000
_cell.length_c   1.000
_cell.angle_alpha   90.00
_cell.angle_beta   90.00
_cell.angle_gamma   90.00
#
_symmetry.space_group_name_H-M   'P 1'
#
loop_
_entity.id
_entity.type
_entity.pdbx_description
1 polymer ?
#
loop_
_entity_poly.entity_id
_entity_poly.type
_entity_poly.pdbx_seq_one_letter_code
_entity_poly.pdbx_strand_id
1 'polypeptide(L)'
;MADSKTKKRCSFCGRSENEVGFLITGMSGYICDSCATQAYEITQEALGESKKSAGATKLNLKELPKPVEIKKFLDQYVIGQDDAKRFLSVSVYNHYKRLLQKDSGDDVEIEKSNIIMVGSTGTGKTLLARTIAKLLHVPFTIVDATVLTEAGYVGEDIESILTRLLQVADYNVPEAEQGIVFIDEIDKIARKGDNPSITRDVSGEGVQQGLLKLLEGSVVNVPPQGGRKHPDQKMIPVNTKNILFICGGAFDGIEKKIAQRLNTHVVGYTASQKTATVDKNNMMQYIAPQDLKSFGLIPEIIGRLPVLTYLNPLDRDALRAILTEPKNSIIKQYIKLFEMDGIKLTFEDDVFEYIVDKAVEYKLGARGLRSIVETIMMDDMFEIPSENKKEYKVTLDYAKMQLEKANMARLQTA
;
A
#
# COMPACT_ATOMS: atom_id res chain seq x y z
N MET A 1 -56.17 11.47 50.00
CA MET A 1 -54.96 12.24 49.63
C MET A 1 -54.48 11.70 48.27
N ALA A 2 -54.68 12.46 47.21
CA ALA A 2 -54.38 12.02 45.86
C ALA A 2 -52.89 12.26 45.59
N ASP A 3 -52.19 11.18 45.28
CA ASP A 3 -50.78 11.22 44.80
C ASP A 3 -50.71 11.99 43.48
N SER A 4 -50.17 13.21 43.51
CA SER A 4 -49.81 13.96 42.32
C SER A 4 -48.55 13.32 41.71
N LYS A 5 -48.74 12.36 40.80
CA LYS A 5 -47.68 11.89 39.93
C LYS A 5 -47.15 13.10 39.11
N THR A 6 -46.07 13.70 39.56
CA THR A 6 -45.34 14.69 38.79
C THR A 6 -44.96 14.09 37.43
N LYS A 7 -45.63 14.49 36.37
CA LYS A 7 -45.35 14.05 35.01
C LYS A 7 -43.91 14.42 34.67
N LYS A 8 -43.07 13.43 34.40
CA LYS A 8 -41.70 13.62 33.96
C LYS A 8 -41.68 14.42 32.62
N ARG A 9 -40.84 15.43 32.56
CA ARG A 9 -40.72 16.29 31.38
C ARG A 9 -39.24 16.50 31.01
N CYS A 10 -38.96 16.61 29.73
CA CYS A 10 -37.61 16.95 29.26
C CYS A 10 -37.21 18.33 29.76
N SER A 11 -36.08 18.44 30.44
CA SER A 11 -35.57 19.71 31.01
C SER A 11 -35.05 20.68 29.91
N PHE A 12 -34.87 20.19 28.69
CA PHE A 12 -34.41 21.00 27.55
C PHE A 12 -35.56 21.59 26.74
N CYS A 13 -36.52 20.77 26.32
CA CYS A 13 -37.61 21.22 25.44
C CYS A 13 -38.99 21.28 26.12
N GLY A 14 -39.11 20.81 27.37
CA GLY A 14 -40.36 20.84 28.15
C GLY A 14 -41.40 19.78 27.80
N ARG A 15 -41.19 18.95 26.75
CA ARG A 15 -42.12 17.89 26.31
C ARG A 15 -42.28 16.84 27.40
N SER A 16 -43.49 16.35 27.56
CA SER A 16 -43.81 15.28 28.52
C SER A 16 -43.36 13.91 27.99
N GLU A 17 -43.29 12.92 28.90
CA GLU A 17 -42.89 11.54 28.58
C GLU A 17 -43.79 10.89 27.50
N ASN A 18 -45.03 11.33 27.36
CA ASN A 18 -45.97 10.82 26.36
C ASN A 18 -45.80 11.46 24.97
N GLU A 19 -45.00 12.53 24.85
CA GLU A 19 -44.76 13.30 23.61
C GLU A 19 -43.37 13.02 22.98
N VAL A 20 -42.59 12.12 23.59
CA VAL A 20 -41.24 11.77 23.17
C VAL A 20 -41.09 10.25 23.17
N GLY A 21 -40.12 9.74 22.43
CA GLY A 21 -39.87 8.29 22.33
C GLY A 21 -39.44 7.70 23.68
N PHE A 22 -38.50 8.38 24.37
CA PHE A 22 -38.06 8.03 25.73
C PHE A 22 -37.39 9.23 26.41
N LEU A 23 -37.32 9.16 27.76
CA LEU A 23 -36.63 10.12 28.59
C LEU A 23 -35.42 9.47 29.28
N ILE A 24 -34.24 10.03 29.08
CA ILE A 24 -33.02 9.67 29.80
C ILE A 24 -33.04 10.43 31.13
N THR A 25 -32.91 9.73 32.24
CA THR A 25 -32.89 10.30 33.60
C THR A 25 -31.46 10.71 33.96
N GLY A 26 -31.24 11.98 34.28
CA GLY A 26 -30.01 12.50 34.86
C GLY A 26 -30.17 12.71 36.41
N MET A 27 -29.12 13.19 37.06
CA MET A 27 -29.08 13.44 38.50
C MET A 27 -30.08 14.52 38.93
N SER A 28 -30.38 15.51 38.12
CA SER A 28 -31.23 16.67 38.44
C SER A 28 -32.30 16.98 37.38
N GLY A 29 -32.48 16.13 36.36
CA GLY A 29 -33.42 16.38 35.27
C GLY A 29 -33.54 15.24 34.29
N TYR A 30 -34.32 15.48 33.23
CA TYR A 30 -34.58 14.52 32.16
C TYR A 30 -34.21 15.15 30.81
N ILE A 31 -33.68 14.34 29.89
CA ILE A 31 -33.47 14.76 28.48
C ILE A 31 -34.20 13.76 27.58
N CYS A 32 -34.93 14.23 26.58
CA CYS A 32 -35.58 13.35 25.61
C CYS A 32 -34.62 12.93 24.48
N ASP A 33 -34.99 11.85 23.79
CA ASP A 33 -34.28 11.32 22.62
C ASP A 33 -33.91 12.40 21.61
N SER A 34 -34.86 13.23 21.17
CA SER A 34 -34.63 14.32 20.22
C SER A 34 -33.62 15.37 20.73
N CYS A 35 -33.72 15.80 21.99
CA CYS A 35 -32.79 16.76 22.57
C CYS A 35 -31.41 16.14 22.82
N ALA A 36 -31.35 14.85 23.14
CA ALA A 36 -30.08 14.13 23.30
C ALA A 36 -29.34 14.03 21.96
N THR A 37 -30.04 13.72 20.88
CA THR A 37 -29.47 13.70 19.52
C THR A 37 -28.96 15.09 19.11
N GLN A 38 -29.79 16.12 19.32
CA GLN A 38 -29.42 17.49 18.99
C GLN A 38 -28.23 17.99 19.83
N ALA A 39 -28.19 17.66 21.13
CA ALA A 39 -27.05 17.98 21.98
C ALA A 39 -25.78 17.24 21.54
N TYR A 40 -25.90 15.99 21.10
CA TYR A 40 -24.81 15.21 20.55
C TYR A 40 -24.27 15.85 19.24
N GLU A 41 -25.16 16.26 18.32
CA GLU A 41 -24.77 16.92 17.06
C GLU A 41 -24.05 18.24 17.34
N ILE A 42 -24.59 19.10 18.21
CA ILE A 42 -23.94 20.36 18.63
C ILE A 42 -22.58 20.09 19.30
N THR A 43 -22.51 19.06 20.13
CA THR A 43 -21.26 18.67 20.79
C THR A 43 -20.23 18.16 19.79
N GLN A 44 -20.68 17.39 18.79
CA GLN A 44 -19.83 16.92 17.69
C GLN A 44 -19.35 18.10 16.80
N GLU A 45 -20.20 19.07 16.51
CA GLU A 45 -19.81 20.29 15.81
C GLU A 45 -18.78 21.09 16.62
N ALA A 46 -19.05 21.33 17.90
CA ALA A 46 -18.17 22.09 18.79
C ALA A 46 -16.84 21.36 19.09
N LEU A 47 -16.86 20.03 19.26
CA LEU A 47 -15.66 19.20 19.41
C LEU A 47 -15.00 18.91 18.05
N GLY A 48 -15.75 18.92 16.96
CA GLY A 48 -15.26 18.84 15.60
C GLY A 48 -14.43 20.05 15.20
N GLU A 49 -14.75 21.23 15.71
CA GLU A 49 -13.89 22.41 15.56
C GLU A 49 -12.61 22.34 16.41
N SER A 50 -12.61 21.66 17.54
CA SER A 50 -11.39 21.42 18.33
C SER A 50 -10.60 20.19 17.91
N LYS A 51 -11.21 19.23 17.19
CA LYS A 51 -10.52 18.09 16.54
C LYS A 51 -10.15 18.36 15.06
N LYS A 52 -10.47 19.55 14.53
CA LYS A 52 -10.03 19.98 13.19
C LYS A 52 -8.54 20.31 13.09
N SER A 53 -7.72 19.97 14.06
CA SER A 53 -6.29 20.26 14.01
C SER A 53 -5.36 19.05 14.14
N ALA A 54 -5.82 17.85 13.82
CA ALA A 54 -4.89 16.75 13.65
C ALA A 54 -5.38 15.82 12.53
N GLY A 55 -5.16 16.21 11.24
CA GLY A 55 -5.07 15.22 10.20
C GLY A 55 -5.96 15.29 8.97
N ALA A 56 -6.68 16.35 8.68
CA ALA A 56 -7.11 16.60 7.31
C ALA A 56 -6.34 17.81 6.77
N THR A 57 -5.09 17.62 6.40
CA THR A 57 -4.36 18.61 5.60
C THR A 57 -5.10 18.67 4.26
N LYS A 58 -5.98 19.67 4.09
CA LYS A 58 -6.53 19.95 2.76
C LYS A 58 -5.33 20.19 1.87
N LEU A 59 -5.00 19.19 1.04
CA LEU A 59 -3.96 19.31 0.04
C LEU A 59 -4.18 20.61 -0.71
N ASN A 60 -3.23 21.52 -0.61
CA ASN A 60 -3.26 22.80 -1.32
C ASN A 60 -2.21 22.73 -2.43
N LEU A 61 -2.50 23.28 -3.60
CA LEU A 61 -1.57 23.27 -4.72
C LEU A 61 -0.21 23.91 -4.37
N LYS A 62 -0.19 24.87 -3.43
CA LYS A 62 1.04 25.53 -2.95
C LYS A 62 1.86 24.64 -2.01
N GLU A 63 1.24 23.67 -1.37
CA GLU A 63 1.85 22.74 -0.40
C GLU A 63 2.15 21.38 -1.01
N LEU A 64 1.66 21.12 -2.25
CA LEU A 64 1.94 19.89 -2.95
C LEU A 64 3.43 19.81 -3.32
N PRO A 65 4.19 18.82 -2.77
CA PRO A 65 5.61 18.70 -3.06
C PRO A 65 5.84 18.44 -4.56
N LYS A 66 6.83 19.11 -5.14
CA LYS A 66 7.16 18.97 -6.55
C LYS A 66 7.86 17.63 -6.83
N PRO A 67 7.85 17.12 -8.07
CA PRO A 67 8.43 15.80 -8.40
C PRO A 67 9.85 15.60 -7.89
N VAL A 68 10.69 16.63 -7.94
CA VAL A 68 12.07 16.57 -7.42
C VAL A 68 12.10 16.39 -5.90
N GLU A 69 11.17 17.01 -5.18
CA GLU A 69 11.05 16.90 -3.72
C GLU A 69 10.51 15.53 -3.32
N ILE A 70 9.52 15.02 -4.06
CA ILE A 70 9.00 13.66 -3.90
C ILE A 70 10.13 12.65 -4.09
N LYS A 71 10.90 12.76 -5.20
CA LYS A 71 12.05 11.87 -5.43
C LYS A 71 13.07 11.94 -4.31
N LYS A 72 13.46 13.14 -3.87
CA LYS A 72 14.40 13.31 -2.74
C LYS A 72 13.88 12.67 -1.45
N PHE A 73 12.59 12.71 -1.22
CA PHE A 73 12.01 12.03 -0.06
C PHE A 73 12.08 10.50 -0.21
N LEU A 74 11.75 9.98 -1.40
CA LEU A 74 11.87 8.54 -1.69
C LEU A 74 13.31 8.05 -1.55
N ASP A 75 14.30 8.84 -1.96
CA ASP A 75 15.73 8.51 -1.85
C ASP A 75 16.19 8.28 -0.39
N GLN A 76 15.47 8.84 0.58
CA GLN A 76 15.77 8.63 2.01
C GLN A 76 15.34 7.24 2.54
N TYR A 77 14.44 6.55 1.83
CA TYR A 77 13.86 5.28 2.26
C TYR A 77 14.14 4.11 1.33
N VAL A 78 14.32 4.37 0.04
CA VAL A 78 14.49 3.34 -0.99
C VAL A 78 15.83 3.55 -1.70
N ILE A 79 16.65 2.53 -1.75
CA ILE A 79 17.94 2.53 -2.42
C ILE A 79 17.75 2.25 -3.92
N GLY A 80 18.49 2.94 -4.76
CA GLY A 80 18.42 2.78 -6.21
C GLY A 80 17.05 3.10 -6.79
N GLN A 81 16.65 2.40 -7.84
CA GLN A 81 15.33 2.50 -8.49
C GLN A 81 15.02 3.91 -9.04
N ASP A 82 16.03 4.60 -9.57
CA ASP A 82 15.92 6.01 -9.97
C ASP A 82 14.85 6.28 -11.02
N ASP A 83 14.73 5.43 -12.02
CA ASP A 83 13.72 5.54 -13.07
C ASP A 83 12.30 5.37 -12.47
N ALA A 84 12.08 4.32 -11.68
CA ALA A 84 10.79 4.10 -11.02
C ALA A 84 10.40 5.28 -10.13
N LYS A 85 11.33 5.79 -9.32
CA LYS A 85 11.10 6.96 -8.46
C LYS A 85 10.75 8.21 -9.28
N ARG A 86 11.43 8.43 -10.40
CA ARG A 86 11.16 9.56 -11.29
C ARG A 86 9.78 9.47 -11.90
N PHE A 87 9.41 8.32 -12.48
CA PHE A 87 8.08 8.10 -13.05
C PHE A 87 6.98 8.26 -12.00
N LEU A 88 7.14 7.63 -10.84
CA LEU A 88 6.20 7.73 -9.73
C LEU A 88 6.03 9.17 -9.24
N SER A 89 7.13 9.90 -9.06
CA SER A 89 7.10 11.28 -8.56
C SER A 89 6.32 12.21 -9.50
N VAL A 90 6.51 12.07 -10.81
CA VAL A 90 5.79 12.86 -11.82
C VAL A 90 4.31 12.46 -11.85
N SER A 91 4.02 11.16 -11.88
CA SER A 91 2.64 10.66 -12.00
C SER A 91 1.79 11.02 -10.78
N VAL A 92 2.35 10.87 -9.59
CA VAL A 92 1.68 11.23 -8.33
C VAL A 92 1.46 12.76 -8.26
N TYR A 93 2.46 13.56 -8.59
CA TYR A 93 2.32 15.01 -8.65
C TYR A 93 1.20 15.43 -9.61
N ASN A 94 1.17 14.88 -10.82
CA ASN A 94 0.15 15.17 -11.82
C ASN A 94 -1.25 14.73 -11.36
N HIS A 95 -1.35 13.58 -10.69
CA HIS A 95 -2.61 13.11 -10.13
C HIS A 95 -3.19 14.11 -9.12
N TYR A 96 -2.41 14.50 -8.11
CA TYR A 96 -2.88 15.43 -7.09
C TYR A 96 -3.05 16.87 -7.62
N LYS A 97 -2.23 17.27 -8.59
CA LYS A 97 -2.43 18.54 -9.29
C LYS A 97 -3.78 18.58 -10.03
N ARG A 98 -4.18 17.48 -10.65
CA ARG A 98 -5.51 17.32 -11.27
C ARG A 98 -6.63 17.49 -10.24
N LEU A 99 -6.53 16.87 -9.05
CA LEU A 99 -7.53 17.00 -7.98
C LEU A 99 -7.66 18.43 -7.45
N LEU A 100 -6.58 19.20 -7.51
CA LEU A 100 -6.52 20.58 -7.01
C LEU A 100 -6.81 21.61 -8.11
N GLN A 101 -7.06 21.17 -9.34
CA GLN A 101 -7.45 22.04 -10.43
C GLN A 101 -8.85 22.61 -10.12
N LYS A 102 -8.96 23.95 -10.12
CA LYS A 102 -10.25 24.64 -10.08
C LYS A 102 -10.87 24.56 -11.48
N ASP A 103 -12.19 24.45 -11.54
CA ASP A 103 -12.91 24.57 -12.80
C ASP A 103 -12.58 25.93 -13.43
N SER A 104 -11.66 25.95 -14.35
CA SER A 104 -11.14 27.16 -14.99
C SER A 104 -11.91 27.52 -16.28
N GLY A 105 -12.97 26.78 -16.61
CA GLY A 105 -13.73 26.98 -17.86
C GLY A 105 -12.93 26.59 -19.12
N ASP A 106 -11.80 25.89 -18.96
CA ASP A 106 -11.04 25.31 -20.07
C ASP A 106 -11.64 23.96 -20.46
N ASP A 107 -11.79 23.72 -21.76
CA ASP A 107 -12.32 22.45 -22.32
C ASP A 107 -11.34 21.27 -22.19
N VAL A 108 -10.20 21.44 -21.51
CA VAL A 108 -9.19 20.40 -21.34
C VAL A 108 -9.41 19.60 -20.06
N GLU A 109 -9.93 18.39 -20.20
CA GLU A 109 -10.04 17.43 -19.10
C GLU A 109 -8.77 16.59 -18.97
N ILE A 110 -8.16 16.60 -17.76
CA ILE A 110 -6.98 15.77 -17.46
C ILE A 110 -7.46 14.39 -17.00
N GLU A 111 -7.12 13.37 -17.77
CA GLU A 111 -7.49 11.99 -17.47
C GLU A 111 -6.77 11.43 -16.24
N LYS A 112 -7.40 10.42 -15.64
CA LYS A 112 -6.84 9.67 -14.52
C LYS A 112 -5.67 8.81 -15.00
N SER A 113 -4.54 8.85 -14.28
CA SER A 113 -3.31 8.10 -14.61
C SER A 113 -2.95 7.13 -13.49
N ASN A 114 -3.52 5.92 -13.54
CA ASN A 114 -3.10 4.84 -12.63
C ASN A 114 -1.75 4.29 -13.09
N ILE A 115 -1.05 3.61 -12.17
CA ILE A 115 0.35 3.22 -12.33
C ILE A 115 0.47 1.70 -12.24
N ILE A 116 1.32 1.10 -13.07
CA ILE A 116 1.75 -0.29 -12.92
C ILE A 116 3.26 -0.35 -12.74
N MET A 117 3.70 -1.06 -11.71
CA MET A 117 5.10 -1.30 -11.37
C MET A 117 5.45 -2.77 -11.56
N VAL A 118 6.41 -3.03 -12.42
CA VAL A 118 6.91 -4.39 -12.71
C VAL A 118 8.28 -4.59 -12.10
N GLY A 119 8.52 -5.72 -11.44
CA GLY A 119 9.83 -6.01 -10.86
C GLY A 119 9.77 -7.15 -9.85
N SER A 120 10.86 -7.86 -9.71
CA SER A 120 10.99 -9.04 -8.83
C SER A 120 10.49 -8.77 -7.41
N THR A 121 10.14 -9.83 -6.71
CA THR A 121 9.76 -9.74 -5.29
C THR A 121 10.92 -9.17 -4.47
N GLY A 122 10.61 -8.24 -3.55
CA GLY A 122 11.60 -7.61 -2.68
C GLY A 122 12.32 -6.39 -3.26
N THR A 123 12.04 -5.97 -4.51
CA THR A 123 12.67 -4.78 -5.13
C THR A 123 12.16 -3.43 -4.61
N GLY A 124 11.12 -3.41 -3.76
CA GLY A 124 10.64 -2.21 -3.08
C GLY A 124 9.34 -1.61 -3.61
N LYS A 125 8.57 -2.32 -4.47
CA LYS A 125 7.28 -1.84 -5.04
C LYS A 125 6.33 -1.29 -3.97
N THR A 126 5.99 -2.12 -3.00
CA THR A 126 5.08 -1.76 -1.89
C THR A 126 5.65 -0.65 -1.01
N LEU A 127 6.98 -0.64 -0.79
CA LEU A 127 7.66 0.39 0.00
C LEU A 127 7.58 1.76 -0.67
N LEU A 128 7.76 1.83 -2.00
CA LEU A 128 7.63 3.07 -2.78
C LEU A 128 6.22 3.65 -2.63
N ALA A 129 5.17 2.85 -2.87
CA ALA A 129 3.78 3.30 -2.76
C ALA A 129 3.44 3.79 -1.34
N ARG A 130 3.83 3.03 -0.31
CA ARG A 130 3.63 3.42 1.10
C ARG A 130 4.37 4.70 1.47
N THR A 131 5.60 4.88 0.97
CA THR A 131 6.41 6.06 1.26
C THR A 131 5.82 7.32 0.63
N ILE A 132 5.24 7.20 -0.59
CA ILE A 132 4.51 8.29 -1.25
C ILE A 132 3.28 8.70 -0.43
N ALA A 133 2.46 7.73 -0.04
CA ALA A 133 1.26 7.99 0.75
C ALA A 133 1.59 8.66 2.09
N LYS A 134 2.70 8.23 2.74
CA LYS A 134 3.21 8.86 3.96
C LYS A 134 3.63 10.31 3.74
N LEU A 135 4.29 10.63 2.61
CA LEU A 135 4.70 12.00 2.27
C LEU A 135 3.49 12.92 2.08
N LEU A 136 2.45 12.41 1.42
CA LEU A 136 1.27 13.18 1.07
C LEU A 136 0.22 13.23 2.19
N HIS A 137 0.41 12.46 3.25
CA HIS A 137 -0.55 12.32 4.35
C HIS A 137 -1.97 11.96 3.89
N VAL A 138 -2.06 11.02 2.94
CA VAL A 138 -3.34 10.53 2.40
C VAL A 138 -3.63 9.10 2.86
N PRO A 139 -4.91 8.69 2.93
CA PRO A 139 -5.28 7.31 3.23
C PRO A 139 -4.61 6.34 2.26
N PHE A 140 -4.08 5.24 2.81
CA PHE A 140 -3.35 4.26 2.03
C PHE A 140 -3.75 2.84 2.43
N THR A 141 -4.18 2.05 1.47
CA THR A 141 -4.44 0.63 1.68
C THR A 141 -3.67 -0.26 0.71
N ILE A 142 -3.38 -1.47 1.16
CA ILE A 142 -2.74 -2.51 0.36
C ILE A 142 -3.70 -3.68 0.25
N VAL A 143 -3.86 -4.17 -0.96
CA VAL A 143 -4.65 -5.36 -1.25
C VAL A 143 -3.83 -6.31 -2.12
N ASP A 144 -3.87 -7.58 -1.79
CA ASP A 144 -3.31 -8.64 -2.60
C ASP A 144 -4.34 -9.07 -3.65
N ALA A 145 -3.97 -9.05 -4.93
CA ALA A 145 -4.87 -9.41 -6.02
C ALA A 145 -5.29 -10.89 -5.96
N THR A 146 -4.51 -11.75 -5.30
CA THR A 146 -4.78 -13.20 -5.22
C THR A 146 -5.96 -13.55 -4.32
N VAL A 147 -6.32 -12.69 -3.38
CA VAL A 147 -7.48 -12.90 -2.50
C VAL A 147 -8.79 -12.45 -3.12
N LEU A 148 -8.73 -11.69 -4.22
CA LEU A 148 -9.90 -11.14 -4.89
C LEU A 148 -10.58 -12.20 -5.78
N THR A 149 -11.90 -12.18 -5.77
CA THR A 149 -12.72 -13.06 -6.61
C THR A 149 -13.83 -12.29 -7.30
N GLU A 150 -14.40 -12.87 -8.36
CA GLU A 150 -15.62 -12.33 -8.97
C GLU A 150 -16.77 -12.39 -7.97
N ALA A 151 -17.64 -11.37 -7.97
CA ALA A 151 -18.75 -11.25 -7.04
C ALA A 151 -19.64 -12.52 -7.02
N GLY A 152 -19.87 -13.04 -5.80
CA GLY A 152 -20.69 -14.24 -5.58
C GLY A 152 -19.90 -15.56 -5.44
N TYR A 153 -18.59 -15.52 -5.56
CA TYR A 153 -17.71 -16.68 -5.33
C TYR A 153 -17.03 -16.61 -3.95
N VAL A 154 -16.34 -17.70 -3.58
CA VAL A 154 -15.60 -17.76 -2.31
C VAL A 154 -14.32 -16.95 -2.44
N GLY A 155 -14.21 -15.89 -1.66
CA GLY A 155 -13.09 -14.94 -1.65
C GLY A 155 -13.57 -13.55 -1.26
N GLU A 156 -12.70 -12.56 -1.41
CA GLU A 156 -13.05 -11.17 -1.17
C GLU A 156 -13.60 -10.51 -2.44
N ASP A 157 -14.76 -9.88 -2.32
CA ASP A 157 -15.32 -9.07 -3.40
C ASP A 157 -14.39 -7.87 -3.70
N ILE A 158 -14.34 -7.44 -4.95
CA ILE A 158 -13.48 -6.33 -5.40
C ILE A 158 -13.81 -5.03 -4.65
N GLU A 159 -15.07 -4.82 -4.26
CA GLU A 159 -15.48 -3.68 -3.46
C GLU A 159 -14.88 -3.67 -2.04
N SER A 160 -14.36 -4.80 -1.53
CA SER A 160 -13.66 -4.86 -0.24
C SER A 160 -12.41 -3.97 -0.20
N ILE A 161 -11.80 -3.71 -1.35
CA ILE A 161 -10.70 -2.75 -1.53
C ILE A 161 -11.10 -1.37 -0.97
N LEU A 162 -12.28 -0.91 -1.35
CA LEU A 162 -12.80 0.39 -0.93
C LEU A 162 -13.24 0.39 0.54
N THR A 163 -13.75 -0.74 1.04
CA THR A 163 -14.05 -0.89 2.48
C THR A 163 -12.80 -0.69 3.32
N ARG A 164 -11.69 -1.32 2.92
CA ARG A 164 -10.39 -1.15 3.61
C ARG A 164 -9.89 0.30 3.55
N LEU A 165 -10.05 0.96 2.40
CA LEU A 165 -9.67 2.37 2.27
C LEU A 165 -10.53 3.29 3.14
N LEU A 166 -11.85 3.05 3.21
CA LEU A 166 -12.77 3.76 4.11
C LEU A 166 -12.38 3.56 5.58
N GLN A 167 -12.04 2.34 5.99
CA GLN A 167 -11.59 2.06 7.36
C GLN A 167 -10.35 2.86 7.73
N VAL A 168 -9.36 2.95 6.83
CA VAL A 168 -8.14 3.74 7.06
C VAL A 168 -8.44 5.25 7.12
N ALA A 169 -9.48 5.71 6.44
CA ALA A 169 -9.95 7.10 6.46
C ALA A 169 -11.00 7.38 7.56
N ASP A 170 -11.13 6.50 8.57
CA ASP A 170 -12.14 6.60 9.62
C ASP A 170 -13.56 6.86 9.07
N TYR A 171 -13.90 6.22 7.94
CA TYR A 171 -15.16 6.39 7.17
C TYR A 171 -15.42 7.81 6.66
N ASN A 172 -14.40 8.65 6.61
CA ASN A 172 -14.46 9.94 5.95
C ASN A 172 -14.40 9.74 4.41
N VAL A 173 -15.55 9.70 3.75
CA VAL A 173 -15.66 9.44 2.31
C VAL A 173 -14.85 10.44 1.47
N PRO A 174 -14.95 11.78 1.65
CA PRO A 174 -14.15 12.75 0.91
C PRO A 174 -12.64 12.54 1.02
N GLU A 175 -12.16 12.06 2.17
CA GLU A 175 -10.75 11.77 2.39
C GLU A 175 -10.34 10.44 1.74
N ALA A 176 -11.16 9.40 1.87
CA ALA A 176 -10.97 8.12 1.20
C ALA A 176 -10.89 8.27 -0.32
N GLU A 177 -11.72 9.12 -0.91
CA GLU A 177 -11.75 9.40 -2.37
C GLU A 177 -10.46 10.09 -2.87
N GLN A 178 -9.62 10.62 -2.00
CA GLN A 178 -8.30 11.18 -2.35
C GLN A 178 -7.13 10.24 -1.97
N GLY A 179 -7.45 9.04 -1.52
CA GLY A 179 -6.49 8.04 -1.07
C GLY A 179 -5.72 7.36 -2.19
N ILE A 180 -4.78 6.53 -1.78
CA ILE A 180 -3.98 5.66 -2.64
C ILE A 180 -4.30 4.20 -2.32
N VAL A 181 -4.59 3.41 -3.34
CA VAL A 181 -4.75 1.96 -3.25
C VAL A 181 -3.57 1.30 -3.95
N PHE A 182 -2.85 0.45 -3.23
CA PHE A 182 -1.83 -0.40 -3.81
C PHE A 182 -2.36 -1.83 -3.97
N ILE A 183 -2.44 -2.29 -5.23
CA ILE A 183 -2.84 -3.66 -5.56
C ILE A 183 -1.56 -4.44 -5.84
N ASP A 184 -1.19 -5.32 -4.91
CA ASP A 184 0.00 -6.19 -5.06
C ASP A 184 -0.35 -7.48 -5.81
N GLU A 185 0.65 -8.13 -6.37
CA GLU A 185 0.55 -9.41 -7.09
C GLU A 185 -0.44 -9.41 -8.27
N ILE A 186 -0.57 -8.28 -8.98
CA ILE A 186 -1.48 -8.14 -10.13
C ILE A 186 -1.18 -9.17 -11.26
N ASP A 187 0.06 -9.65 -11.34
CA ASP A 187 0.48 -10.68 -12.29
C ASP A 187 -0.16 -12.04 -12.01
N LYS A 188 -0.63 -12.29 -10.80
CA LYS A 188 -1.24 -13.57 -10.41
C LYS A 188 -2.67 -13.74 -10.93
N ILE A 189 -3.36 -12.64 -11.22
CA ILE A 189 -4.67 -12.66 -11.89
C ILE A 189 -4.55 -12.63 -13.42
N ALA A 190 -3.33 -12.67 -13.96
CA ALA A 190 -3.12 -12.80 -15.39
C ALA A 190 -3.61 -14.17 -15.91
N ARG A 191 -4.19 -14.17 -17.10
CA ARG A 191 -4.70 -15.37 -17.76
C ARG A 191 -3.56 -16.37 -18.04
N LYS A 192 -3.67 -17.57 -17.52
CA LYS A 192 -2.68 -18.63 -17.74
C LYS A 192 -3.07 -19.43 -18.99
N GLY A 193 -2.45 -19.10 -20.14
CA GLY A 193 -2.46 -19.93 -21.36
C GLY A 193 -3.69 -19.82 -22.24
N ASP A 194 -3.55 -20.28 -23.49
CA ASP A 194 -4.58 -20.33 -24.54
C ASP A 194 -5.56 -21.52 -24.43
N ASN A 195 -5.73 -22.10 -23.26
CA ASN A 195 -6.77 -23.11 -23.10
C ASN A 195 -8.14 -22.42 -23.07
N PRO A 196 -8.96 -22.52 -24.12
CA PRO A 196 -10.33 -22.12 -24.10
C PRO A 196 -11.11 -23.11 -23.23
N SER A 197 -10.86 -23.12 -21.94
CA SER A 197 -11.67 -23.85 -20.99
C SER A 197 -13.08 -23.24 -21.07
N ILE A 198 -14.07 -24.09 -21.30
CA ILE A 198 -15.49 -23.73 -21.34
C ILE A 198 -15.96 -23.20 -19.97
N THR A 199 -15.14 -23.30 -18.94
CA THR A 199 -15.39 -22.78 -17.60
C THR A 199 -14.89 -21.34 -17.49
N ARG A 200 -15.79 -20.46 -17.06
CA ARG A 200 -15.50 -19.04 -16.76
C ARG A 200 -14.36 -18.93 -15.73
N ASP A 201 -13.30 -18.22 -16.07
CA ASP A 201 -12.17 -17.97 -15.16
C ASP A 201 -12.53 -16.89 -14.14
N VAL A 202 -13.06 -17.32 -13.00
CA VAL A 202 -13.56 -16.45 -11.91
C VAL A 202 -12.44 -15.88 -11.04
N SER A 203 -11.23 -16.41 -11.15
CA SER A 203 -10.05 -15.99 -10.37
C SER A 203 -9.05 -15.17 -11.17
N GLY A 204 -9.13 -15.19 -12.49
CA GLY A 204 -8.25 -14.45 -13.39
C GLY A 204 -8.99 -13.34 -14.13
N GLU A 205 -9.55 -13.66 -15.33
CA GLU A 205 -10.20 -12.66 -16.18
C GLU A 205 -11.40 -11.99 -15.50
N GLY A 206 -12.21 -12.73 -14.73
CA GLY A 206 -13.36 -12.18 -14.00
C GLY A 206 -12.94 -11.10 -12.99
N VAL A 207 -11.84 -11.32 -12.27
CA VAL A 207 -11.28 -10.31 -11.35
C VAL A 207 -10.77 -9.10 -12.10
N GLN A 208 -10.06 -9.32 -13.23
CA GLN A 208 -9.59 -8.23 -14.08
C GLN A 208 -10.74 -7.35 -14.57
N GLN A 209 -11.84 -7.95 -15.05
CA GLN A 209 -13.05 -7.23 -15.49
C GLN A 209 -13.70 -6.43 -14.34
N GLY A 210 -13.74 -7.00 -13.14
CA GLY A 210 -14.26 -6.30 -11.98
C GLY A 210 -13.42 -5.11 -11.54
N LEU A 211 -12.09 -5.23 -11.60
CA LEU A 211 -11.17 -4.12 -11.29
C LEU A 211 -11.32 -2.92 -12.25
N LEU A 212 -11.74 -3.15 -13.50
CA LEU A 212 -11.93 -2.07 -14.46
C LEU A 212 -12.84 -0.96 -13.92
N LYS A 213 -13.94 -1.31 -13.24
CA LYS A 213 -14.89 -0.33 -12.66
C LYS A 213 -14.20 0.63 -11.69
N LEU A 214 -13.26 0.11 -10.88
CA LEU A 214 -12.50 0.92 -9.93
C LEU A 214 -11.45 1.79 -10.65
N LEU A 215 -10.75 1.20 -11.62
CA LEU A 215 -9.70 1.88 -12.36
C LEU A 215 -10.23 2.99 -13.27
N GLU A 216 -11.41 2.82 -13.84
CA GLU A 216 -12.05 3.81 -14.71
C GLU A 216 -12.57 5.04 -13.97
N GLY A 217 -12.96 4.90 -12.71
CA GLY A 217 -13.51 5.98 -11.91
C GLY A 217 -15.04 6.02 -11.96
N SER A 218 -15.66 5.14 -11.20
CA SER A 218 -17.12 5.04 -11.05
C SER A 218 -17.53 5.21 -9.59
N VAL A 219 -18.83 5.45 -9.37
CA VAL A 219 -19.40 5.40 -8.02
C VAL A 219 -19.73 3.95 -7.69
N VAL A 220 -19.13 3.47 -6.60
CA VAL A 220 -19.29 2.10 -6.11
C VAL A 220 -19.95 2.12 -4.74
N ASN A 221 -20.97 1.29 -4.56
CA ASN A 221 -21.65 1.15 -3.29
C ASN A 221 -20.95 0.14 -2.42
N VAL A 222 -20.39 0.60 -1.31
CA VAL A 222 -19.53 -0.17 -0.41
C VAL A 222 -20.26 -0.51 0.89
N PRO A 223 -20.22 -1.77 1.37
CA PRO A 223 -20.79 -2.13 2.67
C PRO A 223 -19.96 -1.50 3.80
N PRO A 224 -20.60 -0.92 4.83
CA PRO A 224 -19.90 -0.18 5.89
C PRO A 224 -19.00 -1.04 6.77
N GLN A 225 -19.29 -2.34 6.93
CA GLN A 225 -18.54 -3.22 7.85
C GLN A 225 -17.71 -4.30 7.16
N GLY A 226 -17.70 -4.33 5.83
CA GLY A 226 -17.12 -5.46 5.08
C GLY A 226 -17.95 -6.75 5.21
N GLY A 227 -17.68 -7.73 4.37
CA GLY A 227 -18.37 -9.00 4.38
C GLY A 227 -19.55 -9.08 3.41
N ARG A 228 -20.42 -10.08 3.59
CA ARG A 228 -21.55 -10.33 2.66
C ARG A 228 -22.55 -9.19 2.71
N LYS A 229 -22.99 -8.75 1.53
CA LYS A 229 -24.03 -7.73 1.36
C LYS A 229 -25.35 -8.23 1.94
N HIS A 230 -25.84 -7.56 2.98
CA HIS A 230 -27.21 -7.79 3.47
C HIS A 230 -28.18 -6.85 2.77
N PRO A 231 -29.38 -7.30 2.36
CA PRO A 231 -30.35 -6.48 1.60
C PRO A 231 -30.73 -5.17 2.31
N ASP A 232 -30.78 -5.17 3.63
CA ASP A 232 -31.22 -4.02 4.44
C ASP A 232 -30.07 -3.11 4.89
N GLN A 233 -28.83 -3.38 4.47
CA GLN A 233 -27.67 -2.61 4.89
C GLN A 233 -27.51 -1.34 4.05
N LYS A 234 -27.45 -0.17 4.68
CA LYS A 234 -27.20 1.10 4.01
C LYS A 234 -25.79 1.12 3.45
N MET A 235 -25.65 1.09 2.14
CA MET A 235 -24.36 1.16 1.44
C MET A 235 -23.81 2.58 1.44
N ILE A 236 -22.48 2.70 1.45
CA ILE A 236 -21.76 3.97 1.34
C ILE A 236 -21.33 4.14 -0.12
N PRO A 237 -21.83 5.16 -0.85
CA PRO A 237 -21.33 5.46 -2.19
C PRO A 237 -19.94 6.07 -2.13
N VAL A 238 -19.00 5.49 -2.87
CA VAL A 238 -17.61 5.97 -2.99
C VAL A 238 -17.29 6.18 -4.46
N ASN A 239 -16.85 7.38 -4.80
CA ASN A 239 -16.43 7.72 -6.15
C ASN A 239 -14.95 7.44 -6.34
N THR A 240 -14.60 6.50 -7.20
CA THR A 240 -13.22 6.09 -7.43
C THR A 240 -12.46 6.98 -8.43
N LYS A 241 -13.11 8.01 -9.01
CA LYS A 241 -12.49 8.92 -10.00
C LYS A 241 -11.19 9.57 -9.49
N ASN A 242 -11.14 9.88 -8.20
CA ASN A 242 -10.03 10.59 -7.58
C ASN A 242 -9.07 9.70 -6.76
N ILE A 243 -9.39 8.43 -6.59
CA ILE A 243 -8.50 7.46 -5.93
C ILE A 243 -7.37 7.11 -6.90
N LEU A 244 -6.11 7.18 -6.43
CA LEU A 244 -4.96 6.72 -7.19
C LEU A 244 -4.75 5.22 -7.00
N PHE A 245 -4.82 4.45 -8.07
CA PHE A 245 -4.48 3.03 -8.05
C PHE A 245 -3.05 2.83 -8.55
N ILE A 246 -2.27 2.11 -7.75
CA ILE A 246 -0.91 1.68 -8.08
C ILE A 246 -0.91 0.15 -8.03
N CYS A 247 -0.67 -0.49 -9.15
CA CYS A 247 -0.59 -1.95 -9.26
C CYS A 247 0.87 -2.40 -9.23
N GLY A 248 1.16 -3.46 -8.50
CA GLY A 248 2.50 -4.07 -8.44
C GLY A 248 2.44 -5.55 -8.79
N GLY A 249 3.43 -6.04 -9.55
CA GLY A 249 3.57 -7.46 -9.86
C GLY A 249 5.01 -7.87 -10.09
N ALA A 250 5.33 -9.13 -9.85
CA ALA A 250 6.65 -9.69 -10.13
C ALA A 250 6.81 -9.94 -11.64
N PHE A 251 5.77 -10.44 -12.29
CA PHE A 251 5.75 -10.82 -13.71
C PHE A 251 6.88 -11.80 -14.06
N ASP A 252 7.07 -12.82 -13.23
CA ASP A 252 8.13 -13.80 -13.40
C ASP A 252 8.11 -14.43 -14.79
N GLY A 253 9.23 -14.33 -15.51
CA GLY A 253 9.39 -14.85 -16.87
C GLY A 253 8.95 -13.91 -17.99
N ILE A 254 8.55 -12.66 -17.69
CA ILE A 254 8.20 -11.64 -18.69
C ILE A 254 9.40 -11.27 -19.57
N GLU A 255 10.63 -11.44 -19.07
CA GLU A 255 11.86 -11.22 -19.81
C GLU A 255 11.92 -12.03 -21.11
N LYS A 256 11.34 -13.25 -21.10
CA LYS A 256 11.25 -14.09 -22.30
C LYS A 256 10.32 -13.47 -23.35
N LYS A 257 9.22 -12.83 -22.93
CA LYS A 257 8.29 -12.13 -23.82
C LYS A 257 8.95 -10.87 -24.40
N ILE A 258 9.66 -10.11 -23.57
CA ILE A 258 10.43 -8.94 -24.00
C ILE A 258 11.48 -9.37 -25.03
N ALA A 259 12.27 -10.40 -24.74
CA ALA A 259 13.29 -10.92 -25.65
C ALA A 259 12.68 -11.38 -26.98
N GLN A 260 11.55 -12.09 -26.94
CA GLN A 260 10.85 -12.53 -28.15
C GLN A 260 10.39 -11.34 -29.01
N ARG A 261 9.81 -10.30 -28.40
CA ARG A 261 9.40 -9.07 -29.09
C ARG A 261 10.58 -8.34 -29.74
N LEU A 262 11.68 -8.20 -29.00
CA LEU A 262 12.87 -7.53 -29.52
C LEU A 262 13.53 -8.31 -30.66
N ASN A 263 13.58 -9.63 -30.57
CA ASN A 263 14.14 -10.51 -31.60
C ASN A 263 13.27 -10.54 -32.88
N THR A 264 11.95 -10.43 -32.77
CA THR A 264 11.04 -10.42 -33.93
C THR A 264 11.21 -9.16 -34.78
N HIS A 265 11.63 -8.05 -34.20
CA HIS A 265 11.92 -6.80 -34.93
C HIS A 265 13.25 -6.83 -35.73
N VAL A 266 14.13 -7.81 -35.48
CA VAL A 266 15.40 -7.97 -36.17
C VAL A 266 15.27 -8.71 -37.55
N VAL A 267 14.14 -9.35 -37.82
CA VAL A 267 13.88 -10.17 -39.02
C VAL A 267 13.34 -9.34 -40.20
N GLY A 268 13.50 -8.02 -40.24
CA GLY A 268 13.13 -7.16 -41.33
C GLY A 268 14.36 -6.69 -42.14
N TYR A 269 14.17 -6.35 -43.43
CA TYR A 269 15.15 -6.00 -44.47
C TYR A 269 16.17 -4.89 -44.15
N THR A 270 16.33 -4.46 -42.90
CA THR A 270 17.26 -3.40 -42.46
C THR A 270 18.27 -3.86 -41.41
N ALA A 271 18.78 -5.08 -41.54
CA ALA A 271 19.79 -5.66 -40.64
C ALA A 271 21.19 -4.96 -40.66
N SER A 272 21.33 -3.80 -41.31
CA SER A 272 22.65 -3.17 -41.51
C SER A 272 22.83 -1.80 -40.84
N GLN A 273 21.88 -1.31 -40.02
CA GLN A 273 22.12 -0.04 -39.30
C GLN A 273 21.76 -0.16 -37.81
N LYS A 274 22.82 -0.18 -36.99
CA LYS A 274 22.84 0.00 -35.54
C LYS A 274 21.89 -0.91 -34.76
N THR A 275 22.25 -2.17 -34.56
CA THR A 275 21.83 -2.94 -33.42
C THR A 275 22.29 -2.20 -32.16
N ALA A 276 21.42 -1.40 -31.56
CA ALA A 276 21.60 -1.01 -30.16
C ALA A 276 21.75 -2.33 -29.40
N THR A 277 22.90 -2.53 -28.77
CA THR A 277 23.17 -3.74 -27.98
C THR A 277 22.16 -3.83 -26.86
N VAL A 278 21.20 -4.74 -27.03
CA VAL A 278 20.20 -5.00 -25.99
C VAL A 278 20.93 -5.51 -24.75
N ASP A 279 20.82 -4.80 -23.65
CA ASP A 279 21.37 -5.24 -22.38
C ASP A 279 20.57 -6.45 -21.88
N LYS A 280 21.19 -7.63 -22.00
CA LYS A 280 20.59 -8.90 -21.58
C LYS A 280 20.50 -9.05 -20.06
N ASN A 281 21.27 -8.29 -19.31
CA ASN A 281 21.30 -8.37 -17.85
C ASN A 281 20.13 -7.60 -17.20
N ASN A 282 19.58 -6.60 -17.92
CA ASN A 282 18.44 -5.82 -17.47
C ASN A 282 17.36 -5.71 -18.55
N MET A 283 16.71 -6.84 -18.84
CA MET A 283 15.65 -6.88 -19.86
C MET A 283 14.42 -6.06 -19.48
N MET A 284 14.19 -5.85 -18.18
CA MET A 284 13.02 -5.13 -17.67
C MET A 284 12.97 -3.67 -18.13
N GLN A 285 14.10 -3.03 -18.42
CA GLN A 285 14.14 -1.65 -18.94
C GLN A 285 13.43 -1.48 -20.30
N TYR A 286 13.25 -2.58 -21.04
CA TYR A 286 12.58 -2.59 -22.35
C TYR A 286 11.10 -2.96 -22.26
N ILE A 287 10.53 -3.07 -21.05
CA ILE A 287 9.14 -3.47 -20.88
C ILE A 287 8.17 -2.53 -21.58
N ALA A 288 7.18 -3.09 -22.25
CA ALA A 288 6.16 -2.37 -22.96
C ALA A 288 4.74 -2.94 -22.66
N PRO A 289 3.67 -2.18 -22.90
CA PRO A 289 2.30 -2.65 -22.69
C PRO A 289 1.98 -3.96 -23.43
N GLN A 290 2.61 -4.20 -24.58
CA GLN A 290 2.46 -5.42 -25.37
C GLN A 290 2.98 -6.66 -24.63
N ASP A 291 4.01 -6.52 -23.81
CA ASP A 291 4.57 -7.62 -23.00
C ASP A 291 3.61 -8.02 -21.89
N LEU A 292 2.96 -7.05 -21.25
CA LEU A 292 1.91 -7.28 -20.25
C LEU A 292 0.70 -8.01 -20.85
N LYS A 293 0.29 -7.61 -22.07
CA LYS A 293 -0.75 -8.32 -22.82
C LYS A 293 -0.34 -9.77 -23.12
N SER A 294 0.89 -9.97 -23.60
CA SER A 294 1.42 -11.30 -23.89
C SER A 294 1.61 -12.16 -22.64
N PHE A 295 1.71 -11.54 -21.47
CA PHE A 295 1.79 -12.20 -20.16
C PHE A 295 0.41 -12.68 -19.68
N GLY A 296 -0.68 -11.99 -20.08
CA GLY A 296 -2.06 -12.40 -19.77
C GLY A 296 -2.94 -11.32 -19.12
N LEU A 297 -2.48 -10.08 -19.05
CA LEU A 297 -3.37 -8.97 -18.68
C LEU A 297 -4.26 -8.58 -19.86
N ILE A 298 -5.54 -8.31 -19.59
CA ILE A 298 -6.48 -7.87 -20.62
C ILE A 298 -6.15 -6.46 -21.10
N PRO A 299 -6.33 -6.17 -22.40
CA PRO A 299 -6.01 -4.86 -22.98
C PRO A 299 -6.69 -3.68 -22.28
N GLU A 300 -7.91 -3.90 -21.78
CA GLU A 300 -8.70 -2.91 -21.10
C GLU A 300 -8.04 -2.44 -19.79
N ILE A 301 -7.51 -3.37 -18.98
CA ILE A 301 -6.76 -3.03 -17.76
C ILE A 301 -5.48 -2.29 -18.11
N ILE A 302 -4.75 -2.75 -19.13
CA ILE A 302 -3.51 -2.11 -19.57
C ILE A 302 -3.79 -0.66 -20.00
N GLY A 303 -4.90 -0.43 -20.70
CA GLY A 303 -5.36 0.91 -21.09
C GLY A 303 -5.68 1.82 -19.90
N ARG A 304 -6.06 1.26 -18.75
CA ARG A 304 -6.36 2.01 -17.51
C ARG A 304 -5.16 2.15 -16.57
N LEU A 305 -4.01 1.59 -16.95
CA LEU A 305 -2.72 1.70 -16.26
C LEU A 305 -1.66 2.33 -17.20
N PRO A 306 -1.88 3.58 -17.65
CA PRO A 306 -1.05 4.21 -18.70
C PRO A 306 0.38 4.45 -18.25
N VAL A 307 0.63 4.52 -16.94
CA VAL A 307 1.98 4.73 -16.41
C VAL A 307 2.61 3.38 -16.07
N LEU A 308 3.47 2.91 -16.97
CA LEU A 308 4.23 1.68 -16.79
C LEU A 308 5.66 2.02 -16.36
N THR A 309 6.09 1.44 -15.25
CA THR A 309 7.48 1.54 -14.78
C THR A 309 7.98 0.19 -14.29
N TYR A 310 9.29 0.06 -14.21
CA TYR A 310 9.96 -1.17 -13.78
C TYR A 310 10.92 -0.88 -12.63
N LEU A 311 11.23 -1.93 -11.87
CA LEU A 311 12.23 -1.91 -10.81
C LEU A 311 13.37 -2.84 -11.18
N ASN A 312 14.59 -2.34 -11.03
CA ASN A 312 15.79 -3.11 -11.30
C ASN A 312 15.97 -4.23 -10.27
N PRO A 313 16.51 -5.38 -10.66
CA PRO A 313 17.00 -6.37 -9.72
C PRO A 313 17.99 -5.74 -8.74
N LEU A 314 18.01 -6.23 -7.50
CA LEU A 314 18.94 -5.75 -6.50
C LEU A 314 20.26 -6.52 -6.62
N ASP A 315 21.34 -5.80 -6.86
CA ASP A 315 22.69 -6.33 -6.80
C ASP A 315 23.22 -6.39 -5.35
N ARG A 316 24.41 -6.92 -5.18
CA ARG A 316 25.08 -7.04 -3.87
C ARG A 316 25.26 -5.68 -3.18
N ASP A 317 25.65 -4.67 -3.94
CA ASP A 317 25.91 -3.33 -3.42
C ASP A 317 24.60 -2.65 -2.97
N ALA A 318 23.53 -2.81 -3.74
CA ALA A 318 22.20 -2.36 -3.35
C ALA A 318 21.69 -3.04 -2.08
N LEU A 319 21.92 -4.36 -1.91
CA LEU A 319 21.56 -5.08 -0.69
C LEU A 319 22.34 -4.57 0.52
N ARG A 320 23.64 -4.27 0.35
CA ARG A 320 24.48 -3.67 1.39
C ARG A 320 23.99 -2.29 1.80
N ALA A 321 23.68 -1.45 0.83
CA ALA A 321 23.11 -0.12 1.06
C ALA A 321 21.74 -0.21 1.77
N ILE A 322 20.84 -1.11 1.33
CA ILE A 322 19.51 -1.32 1.95
C ILE A 322 19.63 -1.66 3.43
N LEU A 323 20.65 -2.42 3.82
CA LEU A 323 20.87 -2.85 5.18
C LEU A 323 21.17 -1.67 6.13
N THR A 324 21.87 -0.63 5.65
CA THR A 324 22.46 0.40 6.51
C THR A 324 22.04 1.85 6.19
N GLU A 325 21.81 2.22 4.92
CA GLU A 325 21.69 3.63 4.53
C GLU A 325 20.31 4.25 4.78
N PRO A 326 19.18 3.61 4.42
CA PRO A 326 17.86 4.21 4.55
C PRO A 326 17.59 4.76 5.94
N LYS A 327 16.77 5.81 6.05
CA LYS A 327 16.34 6.35 7.35
C LYS A 327 15.77 5.28 8.27
N ASN A 328 15.07 4.32 7.70
CA ASN A 328 14.45 3.21 8.41
C ASN A 328 15.11 1.88 8.03
N SER A 329 16.46 1.86 7.91
CA SER A 329 17.20 0.65 7.60
C SER A 329 17.07 -0.39 8.72
N ILE A 330 17.26 -1.66 8.38
CA ILE A 330 17.12 -2.77 9.33
C ILE A 330 18.06 -2.56 10.52
N ILE A 331 19.32 -2.26 10.28
CA ILE A 331 20.30 -2.05 11.33
C ILE A 331 19.95 -0.87 12.25
N LYS A 332 19.49 0.26 11.68
CA LYS A 332 19.06 1.42 12.50
C LYS A 332 17.86 1.10 13.38
N GLN A 333 16.96 0.21 12.94
CA GLN A 333 15.84 -0.24 13.78
C GLN A 333 16.36 -1.02 15.01
N TYR A 334 17.31 -1.94 14.84
CA TYR A 334 17.90 -2.68 15.96
C TYR A 334 18.69 -1.77 16.90
N ILE A 335 19.51 -0.87 16.34
CA ILE A 335 20.23 0.13 17.15
C ILE A 335 19.24 0.94 18.01
N LYS A 336 18.10 1.36 17.41
CA LYS A 336 17.08 2.13 18.14
C LYS A 336 16.39 1.32 19.22
N LEU A 337 16.12 0.02 19.00
CA LEU A 337 15.54 -0.88 20.01
C LEU A 337 16.46 -0.98 21.22
N PHE A 338 17.76 -1.25 21.03
CA PHE A 338 18.72 -1.33 22.12
C PHE A 338 18.96 0.02 22.81
N GLU A 339 18.90 1.12 22.04
CA GLU A 339 19.00 2.46 22.63
C GLU A 339 17.85 2.77 23.59
N MET A 340 16.64 2.24 23.34
CA MET A 340 15.48 2.37 24.25
C MET A 340 15.69 1.67 25.58
N ASP A 341 16.51 0.61 25.60
CA ASP A 341 16.94 -0.10 26.81
C ASP A 341 18.24 0.51 27.42
N GLY A 342 18.71 1.63 26.87
CA GLY A 342 19.92 2.33 27.34
C GLY A 342 21.24 1.66 26.93
N ILE A 343 21.20 0.81 25.92
CA ILE A 343 22.34 0.01 25.45
C ILE A 343 22.78 0.54 24.08
N LYS A 344 24.07 0.82 23.94
CA LYS A 344 24.67 1.23 22.68
C LYS A 344 25.08 0.01 21.87
N LEU A 345 24.28 -0.32 20.86
CA LEU A 345 24.53 -1.41 19.91
C LEU A 345 25.43 -0.95 18.76
N THR A 346 26.47 -1.74 18.46
CA THR A 346 27.36 -1.54 17.31
C THR A 346 27.60 -2.86 16.59
N PHE A 347 27.94 -2.79 15.31
CA PHE A 347 28.24 -3.95 14.47
C PHE A 347 29.64 -3.79 13.87
N GLU A 348 30.35 -4.90 13.67
CA GLU A 348 31.54 -4.91 12.82
C GLU A 348 31.14 -4.82 11.34
N ASP A 349 31.96 -4.15 10.54
CA ASP A 349 31.67 -3.99 9.11
C ASP A 349 31.58 -5.33 8.37
N ASP A 350 32.40 -6.29 8.76
CA ASP A 350 32.42 -7.65 8.20
C ASP A 350 31.10 -8.41 8.44
N VAL A 351 30.34 -8.05 9.49
CA VAL A 351 29.00 -8.63 9.75
C VAL A 351 28.03 -8.25 8.63
N PHE A 352 28.12 -7.02 8.15
CA PHE A 352 27.23 -6.57 7.05
C PHE A 352 27.54 -7.30 5.77
N GLU A 353 28.81 -7.48 5.44
CA GLU A 353 29.23 -8.25 4.27
C GLU A 353 28.74 -9.70 4.36
N TYR A 354 28.90 -10.32 5.52
CA TYR A 354 28.43 -11.69 5.77
C TYR A 354 26.90 -11.82 5.60
N ILE A 355 26.11 -10.88 6.13
CA ILE A 355 24.66 -10.88 5.99
C ILE A 355 24.27 -10.79 4.52
N VAL A 356 24.91 -9.89 3.76
CA VAL A 356 24.65 -9.70 2.33
C VAL A 356 25.01 -10.95 1.53
N ASP A 357 26.17 -11.54 1.79
CA ASP A 357 26.63 -12.75 1.11
C ASP A 357 25.64 -13.92 1.35
N LYS A 358 25.15 -14.07 2.57
CA LYS A 358 24.13 -15.09 2.89
C LYS A 358 22.77 -14.78 2.23
N ALA A 359 22.38 -13.52 2.12
CA ALA A 359 21.15 -13.14 1.40
C ALA A 359 21.23 -13.44 -0.11
N VAL A 360 22.41 -13.24 -0.71
CA VAL A 360 22.68 -13.58 -2.12
C VAL A 360 22.73 -15.09 -2.30
N GLU A 361 23.46 -15.81 -1.43
CA GLU A 361 23.59 -17.28 -1.46
C GLU A 361 22.21 -17.97 -1.40
N TYR A 362 21.36 -17.52 -0.51
CA TYR A 362 20.01 -18.06 -0.32
C TYR A 362 18.97 -17.51 -1.31
N LYS A 363 19.34 -16.59 -2.21
CA LYS A 363 18.46 -15.95 -3.20
C LYS A 363 17.22 -15.29 -2.58
N LEU A 364 17.35 -14.74 -1.39
CA LEU A 364 16.24 -14.20 -0.61
C LEU A 364 15.94 -12.73 -0.91
N GLY A 365 16.82 -12.03 -1.64
CA GLY A 365 16.70 -10.60 -1.92
C GLY A 365 16.63 -9.75 -0.63
N ALA A 366 16.08 -8.54 -0.72
CA ALA A 366 16.02 -7.63 0.42
C ALA A 366 15.15 -8.13 1.60
N ARG A 367 14.12 -8.97 1.34
CA ARG A 367 13.33 -9.57 2.42
C ARG A 367 14.15 -10.49 3.30
N GLY A 368 15.11 -11.22 2.70
CA GLY A 368 15.99 -12.12 3.43
C GLY A 368 16.96 -11.42 4.37
N LEU A 369 17.37 -10.19 4.07
CA LEU A 369 18.22 -9.41 4.96
C LEU A 369 17.61 -9.29 6.36
N ARG A 370 16.29 -9.00 6.44
CA ARG A 370 15.60 -8.91 7.72
C ARG A 370 15.61 -10.24 8.47
N SER A 371 15.28 -11.34 7.81
CA SER A 371 15.24 -12.66 8.44
C SER A 371 16.63 -13.11 8.94
N ILE A 372 17.69 -12.79 8.19
CA ILE A 372 19.07 -13.12 8.60
C ILE A 372 19.45 -12.29 9.83
N VAL A 373 19.22 -10.97 9.82
CA VAL A 373 19.52 -10.10 10.97
C VAL A 373 18.70 -10.52 12.19
N GLU A 374 17.41 -10.83 12.02
CA GLU A 374 16.56 -11.31 13.10
C GLU A 374 17.08 -12.62 13.72
N THR A 375 17.54 -13.54 12.89
CA THR A 375 18.15 -14.80 13.36
C THR A 375 19.43 -14.54 14.16
N ILE A 376 20.29 -13.62 13.72
CA ILE A 376 21.53 -13.28 14.42
C ILE A 376 21.24 -12.60 15.75
N MET A 377 20.26 -11.69 15.80
CA MET A 377 19.98 -10.84 16.96
C MET A 377 19.01 -11.45 17.98
N MET A 378 18.41 -12.62 17.69
CA MET A 378 17.36 -13.20 18.51
C MET A 378 17.80 -13.45 19.96
N ASP A 379 18.92 -14.12 20.15
CA ASP A 379 19.44 -14.43 21.51
C ASP A 379 19.84 -13.14 22.22
N ASP A 380 20.49 -12.21 21.51
CA ASP A 380 20.89 -10.91 22.06
C ASP A 380 19.69 -10.08 22.54
N MET A 381 18.61 -10.06 21.77
CA MET A 381 17.38 -9.35 22.15
C MET A 381 16.68 -9.99 23.36
N PHE A 382 16.90 -11.28 23.59
CA PHE A 382 16.33 -11.99 24.73
C PHE A 382 17.16 -11.78 26.02
N GLU A 383 18.49 -11.83 25.91
CA GLU A 383 19.38 -11.87 27.09
C GLU A 383 19.83 -10.46 27.52
N ILE A 384 20.31 -9.64 26.58
CA ILE A 384 21.01 -8.39 26.86
C ILE A 384 20.15 -7.34 27.59
N PRO A 385 18.83 -7.15 27.31
CA PRO A 385 18.01 -6.20 28.07
C PRO A 385 17.93 -6.51 29.56
N SER A 386 18.14 -7.79 29.96
CA SER A 386 18.17 -8.22 31.35
C SER A 386 19.53 -8.08 32.01
N GLU A 387 20.58 -7.82 31.22
CA GLU A 387 21.94 -7.61 31.68
C GLU A 387 22.23 -6.11 31.83
N ASN A 388 22.98 -5.72 32.87
CA ASN A 388 23.36 -4.33 33.11
C ASN A 388 24.51 -3.86 32.18
N LYS A 389 24.45 -4.23 30.88
CA LYS A 389 25.44 -3.81 29.87
C LYS A 389 25.03 -2.44 29.30
N LYS A 390 26.02 -1.54 29.17
CA LYS A 390 25.80 -0.22 28.53
C LYS A 390 26.18 -0.20 27.06
N GLU A 391 27.02 -1.11 26.63
CA GLU A 391 27.48 -1.22 25.24
C GLU A 391 27.54 -2.68 24.84
N TYR A 392 27.15 -2.95 23.58
CA TYR A 392 27.23 -4.28 22.99
C TYR A 392 27.72 -4.17 21.54
N LYS A 393 28.57 -5.09 21.13
CA LYS A 393 29.16 -5.14 19.79
C LYS A 393 28.91 -6.52 19.18
N VAL A 394 28.20 -6.57 18.07
CA VAL A 394 27.99 -7.79 17.28
C VAL A 394 29.25 -8.04 16.44
N THR A 395 29.88 -9.18 16.65
CA THR A 395 31.11 -9.60 15.94
C THR A 395 30.76 -10.59 14.82
N LEU A 396 31.68 -10.73 13.86
CA LEU A 396 31.51 -11.68 12.76
C LEU A 396 31.37 -13.12 13.24
N ASP A 397 32.21 -13.52 14.22
CA ASP A 397 32.19 -14.88 14.76
C ASP A 397 30.87 -15.20 15.45
N TYR A 398 30.31 -14.24 16.18
CA TYR A 398 29.02 -14.36 16.81
C TYR A 398 27.90 -14.52 15.72
N ALA A 399 27.91 -13.70 14.70
CA ALA A 399 26.94 -13.76 13.61
C ALA A 399 26.96 -15.12 12.87
N LYS A 400 28.16 -15.66 12.63
CA LYS A 400 28.34 -17.00 12.04
C LYS A 400 27.76 -18.09 12.94
N MET A 401 28.14 -18.08 14.22
CA MET A 401 27.67 -19.05 15.21
C MET A 401 26.14 -19.08 15.31
N GLN A 402 25.49 -17.93 15.38
CA GLN A 402 24.04 -17.85 15.48
C GLN A 402 23.33 -18.39 14.23
N LEU A 403 23.83 -18.06 13.04
CA LEU A 403 23.23 -18.52 11.80
C LEU A 403 23.42 -20.04 11.59
N GLU A 404 24.59 -20.59 11.99
CA GLU A 404 24.86 -22.03 11.96
C GLU A 404 23.96 -22.80 12.94
N LYS A 405 23.82 -22.28 14.18
CA LYS A 405 22.91 -22.83 15.19
C LYS A 405 21.46 -22.90 14.67
N ALA A 406 20.97 -21.86 14.03
CA ALA A 406 19.62 -21.81 13.46
C ALA A 406 19.46 -22.78 12.28
N ASN A 407 20.46 -22.95 11.43
CA ASN A 407 20.44 -23.91 10.32
C ASN A 407 20.44 -25.35 10.82
N MET A 408 21.24 -25.66 11.83
CA MET A 408 21.25 -26.99 12.47
C MET A 408 19.90 -27.34 13.12
N ALA A 409 19.27 -26.37 13.82
CA ALA A 409 17.96 -26.58 14.41
C ALA A 409 16.87 -26.88 13.35
N ARG A 410 16.91 -26.21 12.20
CA ARG A 410 15.98 -26.48 11.08
C ARG A 410 16.19 -27.85 10.43
N LEU A 411 17.43 -28.32 10.33
CA LEU A 411 17.76 -29.66 9.79
C LEU A 411 17.34 -30.79 10.75
N GLN A 412 17.25 -30.53 12.05
CA GLN A 412 16.78 -31.52 13.04
C GLN A 412 15.25 -31.62 13.12
N THR A 413 14.52 -30.63 12.59
CA THR A 413 13.05 -30.58 12.58
C THR A 413 12.42 -30.95 11.23
N ALA A 414 13.22 -31.19 10.19
CA ALA A 414 12.82 -31.65 8.86
C ALA A 414 13.03 -33.15 8.72
#